data_c95380141133dfa7e053275778dc5a09
#
_entry.id   c95380141133dfa7e053275778dc5a09
#
_cell.length_a   1.000
_cell.length_b   1.000
_cell.length_c   1.000
_cell.angle_alpha   90.00
_cell.angle_beta   90.00
_cell.angle_gamma   90.00
#
_symmetry.space_group_name_H-M   'P 1'
#
loop_
_entity.id
_entity.type
_entity.pdbx_description
1 polymer ?
#
loop_
_entity_poly.entity_id
_entity_poly.type
_entity_poly.pdbx_seq_one_letter_code
_entity_poly.pdbx_strand_id
1 'polypeptide(L)'
;KLTRLLLIFICLAGSMRLAAQDYSNKGKDFWVIYTGHINGTVSRMALYITSEFNATGTLSVGGSTLPFTVTANQVTTLRLTNTSTPSNSLAINEQVTGIGVNKGIHIVSDTPIVVYSHILHAARSGATLVLPTKVLGREYYVTSYPSRPSSNNSKSEFAVVATENNTQVEIKPSQADANNAYPANTTFSINLNKGDVFQFQSANSGDLSGSYIKSVATAGAPCKPIAVYSGTTWSAFGCTNASSGDNLYQQMFP
;
A
#
# COMPACT_ATOMS: atom_id res chain seq x y z
N LYS A 1 36.20 16.05 -43.90
CA LYS A 1 34.75 16.18 -43.68
C LYS A 1 34.16 15.01 -42.88
N LEU A 2 34.58 13.76 -43.23
CA LEU A 2 34.09 12.53 -42.54
C LEU A 2 34.49 12.48 -41.05
N THR A 3 35.71 12.89 -40.73
CA THR A 3 36.21 12.95 -39.34
C THR A 3 35.45 13.95 -38.44
N ARG A 4 35.03 15.09 -39.04
CA ARG A 4 34.22 16.09 -38.30
C ARG A 4 32.80 15.60 -38.05
N LEU A 5 32.21 14.87 -38.98
CA LEU A 5 30.89 14.22 -38.81
C LEU A 5 30.95 13.14 -37.73
N LEU A 6 32.00 12.31 -37.71
CA LEU A 6 32.19 11.28 -36.72
C LEU A 6 32.33 11.83 -35.27
N LEU A 7 33.07 12.95 -35.12
CA LEU A 7 33.22 13.63 -33.83
C LEU A 7 31.90 14.22 -33.30
N ILE A 8 31.08 14.79 -34.21
CA ILE A 8 29.75 15.31 -33.86
C ILE A 8 28.81 14.19 -33.41
N PHE A 9 28.87 13.01 -34.06
CA PHE A 9 28.06 11.85 -33.71
C PHE A 9 28.47 11.27 -32.35
N ILE A 10 29.76 11.23 -32.02
CA ILE A 10 30.28 10.79 -30.72
C ILE A 10 29.88 11.76 -29.61
N CYS A 11 29.93 13.06 -29.87
CA CYS A 11 29.46 14.07 -28.90
C CYS A 11 27.95 14.03 -28.66
N LEU A 12 27.14 13.77 -29.67
CA LEU A 12 25.70 13.58 -29.52
C LEU A 12 25.34 12.27 -28.78
N ALA A 13 26.05 11.17 -29.05
CA ALA A 13 25.86 9.92 -28.35
C ALA A 13 26.28 9.99 -26.88
N GLY A 14 27.30 10.78 -26.54
CA GLY A 14 27.75 11.01 -25.15
C GLY A 14 26.82 11.86 -24.30
N SER A 15 25.84 12.56 -24.89
CA SER A 15 24.86 13.37 -24.16
C SER A 15 23.54 12.66 -23.83
N MET A 16 23.33 11.43 -24.33
CA MET A 16 22.20 10.63 -23.90
C MET A 16 22.45 10.14 -22.48
N ARG A 17 21.91 10.85 -21.49
CA ARG A 17 21.76 10.31 -20.14
C ARG A 17 20.75 9.17 -20.26
N LEU A 18 21.24 7.94 -20.32
CA LEU A 18 20.43 6.75 -20.03
C LEU A 18 20.00 6.84 -18.57
N ALA A 19 18.89 7.50 -18.33
CA ALA A 19 18.20 7.39 -17.04
C ALA A 19 17.62 5.98 -16.99
N ALA A 20 18.42 5.03 -16.50
CA ALA A 20 17.89 3.73 -16.11
C ALA A 20 16.84 3.97 -15.05
N GLN A 21 15.61 3.56 -15.32
CA GLN A 21 14.54 3.65 -14.33
C GLN A 21 14.90 2.71 -13.19
N ASP A 22 15.24 3.30 -12.04
CA ASP A 22 15.63 2.56 -10.86
C ASP A 22 14.35 2.00 -10.19
N TYR A 23 14.01 0.75 -10.49
CA TYR A 23 12.95 -0.02 -9.85
C TYR A 23 13.36 -0.60 -8.49
N SER A 24 14.31 0.02 -7.81
CA SER A 24 14.75 -0.39 -6.49
C SER A 24 13.63 -0.24 -5.45
N ASN A 25 13.64 -1.14 -4.48
CA ASN A 25 12.85 -1.04 -3.25
C ASN A 25 13.39 0.02 -2.28
N LYS A 26 14.53 0.65 -2.61
CA LYS A 26 15.10 1.76 -1.87
C LYS A 26 14.52 3.07 -2.37
N GLY A 27 14.10 3.93 -1.45
CA GLY A 27 13.54 5.23 -1.78
C GLY A 27 13.56 6.19 -0.59
N LYS A 28 13.02 7.40 -0.84
CA LYS A 28 12.95 8.47 0.17
C LYS A 28 11.51 8.84 0.51
N ASP A 29 10.54 8.29 -0.19
CA ASP A 29 9.12 8.63 -0.07
C ASP A 29 8.29 7.36 -0.24
N PHE A 30 7.37 7.07 0.71
CA PHE A 30 6.59 5.85 0.75
C PHE A 30 5.20 6.13 1.31
N TRP A 31 4.23 5.29 0.86
CA TRP A 31 2.87 5.30 1.37
C TRP A 31 2.50 3.93 1.90
N VAL A 32 2.00 3.87 3.13
CA VAL A 32 1.59 2.63 3.80
C VAL A 32 0.12 2.72 4.20
N ILE A 33 -0.58 1.60 4.05
CA ILE A 33 -1.93 1.39 4.55
C ILE A 33 -1.90 0.12 5.38
N TYR A 34 -2.55 0.11 6.53
CA TYR A 34 -2.90 -1.11 7.22
C TYR A 34 -4.34 -1.45 6.94
N THR A 35 -4.57 -2.55 6.22
CA THR A 35 -5.89 -3.09 5.89
C THR A 35 -6.50 -3.79 7.11
N GLY A 36 -7.71 -4.32 6.97
CA GLY A 36 -8.42 -5.01 8.03
C GLY A 36 -7.65 -6.22 8.58
N HIS A 37 -7.87 -6.50 9.86
CA HIS A 37 -7.38 -7.70 10.53
C HIS A 37 -8.54 -8.34 11.29
N ILE A 38 -8.62 -9.67 11.34
CA ILE A 38 -9.72 -10.39 12.00
C ILE A 38 -9.92 -9.96 13.47
N ASN A 39 -8.88 -9.51 14.12
CA ASN A 39 -8.92 -9.00 15.49
C ASN A 39 -9.19 -7.49 15.59
N GLY A 40 -9.39 -6.80 14.45
CA GLY A 40 -9.73 -5.38 14.40
C GLY A 40 -8.70 -4.48 15.07
N THR A 41 -9.18 -3.49 15.81
CA THR A 41 -8.38 -2.42 16.43
C THR A 41 -7.38 -2.87 17.51
N VAL A 42 -7.46 -4.09 18.00
CA VAL A 42 -6.47 -4.65 18.94
C VAL A 42 -5.21 -5.16 18.25
N SER A 43 -5.19 -5.18 16.93
CA SER A 43 -4.00 -5.55 16.16
C SER A 43 -2.89 -4.53 16.34
N ARG A 44 -1.65 -5.01 16.36
CA ARG A 44 -0.44 -4.19 16.48
C ARG A 44 0.11 -3.90 15.11
N MET A 45 0.62 -2.70 14.91
CA MET A 45 1.21 -2.25 13.66
C MET A 45 2.62 -1.75 13.91
N ALA A 46 3.54 -2.17 13.04
CA ALA A 46 4.94 -1.77 13.12
C ALA A 46 5.52 -1.53 11.72
N LEU A 47 6.45 -0.60 11.64
CA LEU A 47 7.32 -0.40 10.50
C LEU A 47 8.74 -0.79 10.87
N TYR A 48 9.41 -1.53 10.00
CA TYR A 48 10.82 -1.85 10.10
C TYR A 48 11.54 -1.11 8.99
N ILE A 49 12.45 -0.22 9.37
CA ILE A 49 13.14 0.68 8.45
C ILE A 49 14.63 0.42 8.56
N THR A 50 15.30 0.26 7.42
CA THR A 50 16.75 0.08 7.34
C THR A 50 17.34 0.89 6.22
N SER A 51 18.63 1.19 6.32
CA SER A 51 19.42 1.87 5.29
C SER A 51 20.90 1.46 5.37
N GLU A 52 21.61 1.56 4.27
CA GLU A 52 23.07 1.41 4.23
C GLU A 52 23.80 2.61 4.85
N PHE A 53 23.11 3.72 5.02
CA PHE A 53 23.61 4.97 5.55
C PHE A 53 22.78 5.42 6.76
N ASN A 54 23.35 6.30 7.58
CA ASN A 54 22.54 7.01 8.56
C ASN A 54 21.49 7.84 7.83
N ALA A 55 20.27 7.79 8.31
CA ALA A 55 19.14 8.52 7.73
C ALA A 55 18.28 9.14 8.81
N THR A 56 17.68 10.28 8.48
CA THR A 56 16.61 10.90 9.28
C THR A 56 15.35 11.01 8.44
N GLY A 57 14.21 10.95 9.09
CA GLY A 57 12.96 11.05 8.37
C GLY A 57 11.77 11.38 9.25
N THR A 58 10.63 11.48 8.62
CA THR A 58 9.35 11.72 9.29
C THR A 58 8.29 10.73 8.79
N LEU A 59 7.45 10.31 9.70
CA LEU A 59 6.22 9.59 9.44
C LEU A 59 5.05 10.52 9.73
N SER A 60 4.14 10.68 8.79
CA SER A 60 2.95 11.54 8.94
C SER A 60 1.69 10.74 8.70
N VAL A 61 0.68 10.89 9.57
CA VAL A 61 -0.64 10.26 9.43
C VAL A 61 -1.66 11.00 10.29
N GLY A 62 -2.88 11.19 9.79
CA GLY A 62 -3.98 11.81 10.54
C GLY A 62 -3.66 13.21 11.08
N GLY A 63 -2.78 13.98 10.42
CA GLY A 63 -2.33 15.29 10.87
C GLY A 63 -1.22 15.27 11.92
N SER A 64 -0.80 14.09 12.39
CA SER A 64 0.32 13.91 13.31
C SER A 64 1.60 13.57 12.56
N THR A 65 2.75 14.01 13.08
CA THR A 65 4.08 13.72 12.52
C THR A 65 5.00 13.17 13.60
N LEU A 66 5.67 12.06 13.30
CA LEU A 66 6.64 11.40 14.16
C LEU A 66 8.00 11.39 13.47
N PRO A 67 9.04 12.05 14.02
CA PRO A 67 10.39 11.94 13.51
C PRO A 67 11.01 10.59 13.83
N PHE A 68 11.91 10.10 12.97
CA PHE A 68 12.69 8.90 13.23
C PHE A 68 14.13 9.05 12.72
N THR A 69 15.00 8.19 13.24
CA THR A 69 16.39 8.05 12.79
C THR A 69 16.70 6.60 12.49
N VAL A 70 17.56 6.37 11.51
CA VAL A 70 18.06 5.03 11.14
C VAL A 70 19.57 5.08 11.25
N THR A 71 20.15 4.16 12.01
CA THR A 71 21.60 3.94 12.03
C THR A 71 21.97 3.01 10.87
N ALA A 72 23.04 3.32 10.17
CA ALA A 72 23.52 2.54 9.03
C ALA A 72 23.61 1.04 9.34
N ASN A 73 23.03 0.21 8.46
CA ASN A 73 23.02 -1.25 8.55
C ASN A 73 22.31 -1.81 9.81
N GLN A 74 21.46 -1.00 10.46
CA GLN A 74 20.62 -1.42 11.56
C GLN A 74 19.14 -1.30 11.18
N VAL A 75 18.28 -2.03 11.91
CA VAL A 75 16.83 -1.93 11.77
C VAL A 75 16.27 -1.01 12.83
N THR A 76 15.62 0.06 12.41
CA THR A 76 14.79 0.90 13.28
C THR A 76 13.36 0.38 13.26
N THR A 77 12.77 0.13 14.43
CA THR A 77 11.39 -0.31 14.57
C THR A 77 10.51 0.83 15.08
N LEU A 78 9.54 1.24 14.27
CA LEU A 78 8.50 2.18 14.68
C LEU A 78 7.22 1.41 14.99
N ARG A 79 6.80 1.42 16.25
CA ARG A 79 5.54 0.81 16.69
C ARG A 79 4.44 1.86 16.64
N LEU A 80 3.40 1.61 15.82
CA LEU A 80 2.33 2.57 15.57
C LEU A 80 1.12 2.36 16.47
N THR A 81 1.00 1.19 17.08
CA THR A 81 -0.06 0.86 18.04
C THR A 81 0.57 0.59 19.38
N ASN A 82 0.61 1.60 20.20
CA ASN A 82 0.95 1.48 21.60
C ASN A 82 -0.14 2.15 22.44
N THR A 83 -0.46 1.59 23.58
CA THR A 83 -1.47 2.12 24.53
C THR A 83 -1.20 3.56 24.99
N SER A 84 0.01 4.07 24.76
CA SER A 84 0.45 5.41 25.16
C SER A 84 0.38 6.48 24.06
N THR A 85 0.08 6.13 22.82
CA THR A 85 -0.08 7.08 21.73
C THR A 85 -1.46 6.95 21.09
N PRO A 86 -2.11 8.02 20.67
CA PRO A 86 -3.43 7.97 20.04
C PRO A 86 -3.43 7.32 18.64
N SER A 87 -2.56 6.35 18.43
CA SER A 87 -2.25 5.73 17.14
C SER A 87 -3.31 4.76 16.63
N ASN A 88 -4.24 4.29 17.47
CA ASN A 88 -5.34 3.42 17.02
C ASN A 88 -6.32 4.13 16.07
N SER A 89 -6.29 5.46 16.01
CA SER A 89 -7.07 6.25 15.05
C SER A 89 -6.37 6.48 13.71
N LEU A 90 -5.11 6.09 13.58
CA LEU A 90 -4.23 6.54 12.51
C LEU A 90 -4.18 5.59 11.30
N ALA A 91 -4.49 4.32 11.46
CA ALA A 91 -4.47 3.36 10.37
C ALA A 91 -5.87 2.79 10.13
N ILE A 92 -6.16 2.44 8.88
CA ILE A 92 -7.36 1.67 8.57
C ILE A 92 -7.01 0.20 8.77
N ASN A 93 -7.35 -0.31 9.95
CA ASN A 93 -7.44 -1.74 10.19
C ASN A 93 -8.87 -2.16 10.57
N GLU A 94 -9.83 -1.26 10.38
CA GLU A 94 -11.24 -1.52 10.63
C GLU A 94 -11.83 -2.40 9.54
N GLN A 95 -12.77 -3.25 9.92
CA GLN A 95 -13.44 -4.18 8.98
C GLN A 95 -14.63 -3.47 8.32
N VAL A 96 -14.34 -2.50 7.45
CA VAL A 96 -15.36 -1.72 6.73
C VAL A 96 -14.96 -1.42 5.30
N THR A 97 -15.95 -1.38 4.39
CA THR A 97 -15.78 -0.77 3.07
C THR A 97 -16.06 0.71 3.17
N GLY A 98 -15.15 1.55 2.67
CA GLY A 98 -15.36 3.00 2.66
C GLY A 98 -14.08 3.83 2.63
N ILE A 99 -14.26 5.14 2.70
CA ILE A 99 -13.16 6.12 2.71
C ILE A 99 -12.75 6.43 4.15
N GLY A 100 -11.47 6.29 4.42
CA GLY A 100 -10.80 6.77 5.62
C GLY A 100 -9.98 8.01 5.30
N VAL A 101 -10.44 9.16 5.79
CA VAL A 101 -9.76 10.44 5.55
C VAL A 101 -8.45 10.50 6.32
N ASN A 102 -7.35 10.87 5.63
CA ASN A 102 -6.00 10.99 6.20
C ASN A 102 -5.50 9.72 6.94
N LYS A 103 -5.92 8.53 6.49
CA LYS A 103 -5.50 7.26 7.08
C LYS A 103 -4.26 6.66 6.43
N GLY A 104 -3.83 7.17 5.29
CA GLY A 104 -2.57 6.80 4.65
C GLY A 104 -1.38 7.30 5.47
N ILE A 105 -0.42 6.42 5.68
CA ILE A 105 0.82 6.73 6.40
C ILE A 105 1.86 7.15 5.37
N HIS A 106 2.34 8.37 5.47
CA HIS A 106 3.37 8.93 4.60
C HIS A 106 4.73 8.92 5.31
N ILE A 107 5.73 8.33 4.68
CA ILE A 107 7.09 8.22 5.20
C ILE A 107 8.03 8.94 4.25
N VAL A 108 8.78 9.90 4.78
CA VAL A 108 9.79 10.67 4.02
C VAL A 108 11.13 10.60 4.75
N SER A 109 12.22 10.43 4.01
CA SER A 109 13.59 10.41 4.55
C SER A 109 14.54 11.26 3.70
N ASP A 110 15.62 11.72 4.32
CA ASP A 110 16.70 12.46 3.66
C ASP A 110 17.59 11.57 2.80
N THR A 111 17.69 10.29 3.14
CA THR A 111 18.54 9.27 2.52
C THR A 111 17.69 8.07 2.11
N PRO A 112 18.03 7.32 1.03
CA PRO A 112 17.29 6.14 0.65
C PRO A 112 17.22 5.09 1.76
N ILE A 113 16.00 4.65 2.07
CA ILE A 113 15.69 3.63 3.05
C ILE A 113 14.92 2.48 2.40
N VAL A 114 14.84 1.35 3.08
CA VAL A 114 13.94 0.23 2.80
C VAL A 114 12.93 0.16 3.94
N VAL A 115 11.66 -0.02 3.61
CA VAL A 115 10.57 -0.06 4.58
C VAL A 115 9.82 -1.38 4.45
N TYR A 116 9.59 -2.03 5.59
CA TYR A 116 8.64 -3.14 5.72
C TYR A 116 7.52 -2.71 6.67
N SER A 117 6.30 -3.04 6.33
CA SER A 117 5.15 -2.87 7.21
C SER A 117 4.63 -4.22 7.69
N HIS A 118 4.19 -4.26 8.95
CA HIS A 118 3.79 -5.48 9.64
C HIS A 118 2.56 -5.20 10.50
N ILE A 119 1.53 -6.03 10.34
CA ILE A 119 0.34 -6.06 11.19
C ILE A 119 0.28 -7.42 11.89
N LEU A 120 0.00 -7.42 13.18
CA LEU A 120 -0.05 -8.68 13.95
C LEU A 120 -0.99 -8.59 15.15
N HIS A 121 -1.58 -9.72 15.50
CA HIS A 121 -2.23 -9.96 16.78
C HIS A 121 -2.14 -11.45 17.16
N ALA A 122 -1.61 -11.73 18.33
CA ALA A 122 -1.39 -13.11 18.82
C ALA A 122 -0.62 -13.96 17.78
N ALA A 123 -1.26 -14.99 17.23
CA ALA A 123 -0.65 -15.92 16.27
C ALA A 123 -0.90 -15.56 14.81
N ARG A 124 -1.51 -14.40 14.51
CA ARG A 124 -1.84 -13.98 13.15
C ARG A 124 -1.08 -12.74 12.78
N SER A 125 -0.40 -12.78 11.65
CA SER A 125 0.42 -11.66 11.19
C SER A 125 0.52 -11.61 9.67
N GLY A 126 0.62 -10.39 9.14
CA GLY A 126 0.93 -10.12 7.75
C GLY A 126 2.03 -9.07 7.65
N ALA A 127 2.96 -9.26 6.74
CA ALA A 127 4.03 -8.30 6.50
C ALA A 127 4.29 -8.14 5.01
N THR A 128 4.64 -6.93 4.59
CA THR A 128 4.98 -6.64 3.20
C THR A 128 6.16 -5.69 3.09
N LEU A 129 6.92 -5.84 2.02
CA LEU A 129 7.85 -4.82 1.56
C LEU A 129 7.05 -3.63 1.03
N VAL A 130 7.40 -2.42 1.46
CA VAL A 130 6.77 -1.19 1.01
C VAL A 130 7.53 -0.64 -0.19
N LEU A 131 6.83 -0.40 -1.28
CA LEU A 131 7.40 0.16 -2.51
C LEU A 131 7.51 1.69 -2.40
N PRO A 132 8.64 2.28 -2.80
CA PRO A 132 8.77 3.73 -2.82
C PRO A 132 7.83 4.37 -3.85
N THR A 133 7.37 5.58 -3.56
CA THR A 133 6.40 6.32 -4.39
C THR A 133 6.81 6.44 -5.86
N LYS A 134 8.12 6.53 -6.14
CA LYS A 134 8.66 6.62 -7.51
C LYS A 134 8.36 5.41 -8.41
N VAL A 135 8.08 4.24 -7.83
CA VAL A 135 7.79 3.00 -8.58
C VAL A 135 6.30 2.63 -8.53
N LEU A 136 5.47 3.44 -7.91
CA LEU A 136 4.02 3.23 -7.90
C LEU A 136 3.44 3.45 -9.29
N GLY A 137 2.46 2.62 -9.62
CA GLY A 137 1.72 2.70 -10.87
C GLY A 137 0.40 3.48 -10.75
N ARG A 138 -0.34 3.39 -11.82
CA ARG A 138 -1.68 3.99 -11.96
C ARG A 138 -2.76 2.95 -12.20
N GLU A 139 -2.35 1.70 -12.45
CA GLU A 139 -3.23 0.57 -12.74
C GLU A 139 -2.74 -0.66 -11.98
N TYR A 140 -3.69 -1.41 -11.41
CA TYR A 140 -3.40 -2.60 -10.61
C TYR A 140 -4.48 -3.66 -10.81
N TYR A 141 -4.04 -4.91 -10.82
CA TYR A 141 -4.90 -6.05 -10.56
C TYR A 141 -4.68 -6.55 -9.14
N VAL A 142 -5.77 -6.73 -8.43
CA VAL A 142 -5.74 -7.26 -7.06
C VAL A 142 -5.41 -8.74 -7.09
N THR A 143 -4.42 -9.13 -6.30
CA THR A 143 -4.14 -10.52 -5.96
C THR A 143 -4.46 -10.69 -4.48
N SER A 144 -5.47 -11.47 -4.18
CA SER A 144 -5.95 -11.75 -2.84
C SER A 144 -6.03 -13.26 -2.62
N TYR A 145 -6.84 -13.67 -1.67
CA TYR A 145 -7.13 -15.08 -1.40
C TYR A 145 -8.53 -15.20 -0.79
N PRO A 146 -9.21 -16.36 -0.97
CA PRO A 146 -10.48 -16.57 -0.32
C PRO A 146 -10.41 -16.39 1.19
N SER A 147 -11.32 -15.62 1.73
CA SER A 147 -11.43 -15.47 3.17
C SER A 147 -12.04 -16.75 3.79
N ARG A 148 -11.75 -16.99 5.08
CA ARG A 148 -12.17 -18.21 5.75
C ARG A 148 -13.69 -18.26 5.97
N PRO A 149 -14.41 -19.29 5.45
CA PRO A 149 -15.86 -19.36 5.54
C PRO A 149 -16.43 -19.47 6.96
N SER A 150 -15.67 -20.08 7.88
CA SER A 150 -16.12 -20.35 9.25
C SER A 150 -16.09 -19.15 10.19
N SER A 151 -15.71 -17.96 9.71
CA SER A 151 -15.66 -16.76 10.52
C SER A 151 -16.43 -15.62 9.88
N ASN A 152 -17.45 -15.12 10.56
CA ASN A 152 -18.30 -14.02 10.09
C ASN A 152 -17.54 -12.71 9.84
N ASN A 153 -16.33 -12.55 10.40
CA ASN A 153 -15.50 -11.36 10.23
C ASN A 153 -14.35 -11.56 9.24
N SER A 154 -14.24 -12.76 8.64
CA SER A 154 -13.20 -13.00 7.64
C SER A 154 -13.58 -12.38 6.31
N LYS A 155 -12.73 -11.49 5.79
CA LYS A 155 -12.94 -10.73 4.54
C LYS A 155 -11.72 -10.84 3.64
N SER A 156 -11.95 -11.03 2.34
CA SER A 156 -10.97 -10.67 1.33
C SER A 156 -11.04 -9.16 1.13
N GLU A 157 -9.91 -8.50 0.94
CA GLU A 157 -9.86 -7.05 0.94
C GLU A 157 -8.78 -6.46 0.05
N PHE A 158 -9.00 -5.21 -0.34
CA PHE A 158 -7.96 -4.34 -0.87
C PHE A 158 -8.16 -2.92 -0.34
N ALA A 159 -7.09 -2.13 -0.38
CA ALA A 159 -7.14 -0.71 -0.07
C ALA A 159 -6.25 0.09 -1.01
N VAL A 160 -6.66 1.33 -1.26
CA VAL A 160 -5.97 2.28 -2.14
C VAL A 160 -5.66 3.55 -1.36
N VAL A 161 -4.44 4.08 -1.43
CA VAL A 161 -4.11 5.42 -0.94
C VAL A 161 -3.75 6.34 -2.09
N ALA A 162 -4.29 7.55 -2.06
CA ALA A 162 -3.91 8.62 -2.97
C ALA A 162 -2.61 9.29 -2.51
N THR A 163 -1.63 9.38 -3.41
CA THR A 163 -0.36 10.06 -3.14
C THR A 163 -0.45 11.58 -3.34
N GLU A 164 -1.49 12.05 -4.02
CA GLU A 164 -1.74 13.44 -4.40
C GLU A 164 -3.21 13.83 -4.19
N ASN A 165 -3.47 15.14 -4.04
CA ASN A 165 -4.84 15.67 -3.96
C ASN A 165 -5.61 15.50 -5.27
N ASN A 166 -6.94 15.42 -5.19
CA ASN A 166 -7.85 15.30 -6.34
C ASN A 166 -7.48 14.09 -7.23
N THR A 167 -7.25 12.94 -6.61
CA THR A 167 -7.01 11.67 -7.30
C THR A 167 -8.34 10.96 -7.51
N GLN A 168 -8.77 10.84 -8.76
CA GLN A 168 -9.92 10.03 -9.11
C GLN A 168 -9.45 8.59 -9.37
N VAL A 169 -10.15 7.64 -8.77
CA VAL A 169 -9.87 6.20 -8.90
C VAL A 169 -11.12 5.49 -9.37
N GLU A 170 -11.01 4.75 -10.47
CA GLU A 170 -12.03 3.80 -10.93
C GLU A 170 -11.71 2.41 -10.42
N ILE A 171 -12.73 1.72 -9.93
CA ILE A 171 -12.63 0.39 -9.35
C ILE A 171 -13.70 -0.50 -9.96
N LYS A 172 -13.27 -1.66 -10.47
CA LYS A 172 -14.16 -2.75 -10.90
C LYS A 172 -13.89 -3.97 -10.03
N PRO A 173 -14.68 -4.18 -8.96
CA PRO A 173 -14.48 -5.30 -8.06
C PRO A 173 -14.91 -6.61 -8.72
N SER A 174 -14.18 -7.70 -8.47
CA SER A 174 -14.53 -9.05 -8.95
C SER A 174 -15.73 -9.62 -8.20
N GLN A 175 -15.99 -9.15 -6.98
CA GLN A 175 -17.16 -9.52 -6.16
C GLN A 175 -17.75 -8.28 -5.50
N ALA A 176 -19.01 -8.38 -5.08
CA ALA A 176 -19.66 -7.30 -4.33
C ALA A 176 -18.99 -7.09 -2.95
N ASP A 177 -19.10 -5.88 -2.42
CA ASP A 177 -18.71 -5.61 -1.04
C ASP A 177 -19.66 -6.30 -0.04
N ALA A 178 -19.23 -6.36 1.21
CA ALA A 178 -19.96 -7.05 2.27
C ALA A 178 -21.40 -6.55 2.50
N ASN A 179 -21.69 -5.31 2.12
CA ASN A 179 -22.99 -4.67 2.30
C ASN A 179 -23.79 -4.58 0.99
N ASN A 180 -23.27 -5.10 -0.12
CA ASN A 180 -23.84 -4.98 -1.47
C ASN A 180 -24.03 -3.52 -1.95
N ALA A 181 -23.28 -2.57 -1.39
CA ALA A 181 -23.27 -1.19 -1.84
C ALA A 181 -22.55 -1.00 -3.18
N TYR A 182 -21.57 -1.87 -3.46
CA TYR A 182 -20.78 -1.91 -4.69
C TYR A 182 -20.91 -3.27 -5.35
N PRO A 183 -21.74 -3.40 -6.40
CA PRO A 183 -22.00 -4.68 -7.06
C PRO A 183 -20.75 -5.26 -7.76
N ALA A 184 -20.66 -6.59 -7.80
CA ALA A 184 -19.60 -7.28 -8.54
C ALA A 184 -19.57 -6.87 -10.02
N ASN A 185 -18.37 -6.79 -10.58
CA ASN A 185 -18.11 -6.47 -11.98
C ASN A 185 -18.68 -5.13 -12.49
N THR A 186 -19.16 -4.26 -11.58
CA THR A 186 -19.66 -2.93 -11.89
C THR A 186 -18.62 -1.90 -11.52
N THR A 187 -18.20 -1.10 -12.51
CA THR A 187 -17.22 -0.03 -12.28
C THR A 187 -17.87 1.14 -11.53
N PHE A 188 -17.21 1.61 -10.51
CA PHE A 188 -17.54 2.84 -9.81
C PHE A 188 -16.31 3.74 -9.66
N SER A 189 -16.53 5.01 -9.36
CA SER A 189 -15.46 5.99 -9.18
C SER A 189 -15.50 6.59 -7.79
N ILE A 190 -14.34 6.88 -7.24
CA ILE A 190 -14.15 7.62 -5.99
C ILE A 190 -13.14 8.74 -6.19
N ASN A 191 -13.24 9.79 -5.39
CA ASN A 191 -12.27 10.88 -5.35
C ASN A 191 -11.57 10.88 -3.99
N LEU A 192 -10.24 10.90 -4.01
CA LEU A 192 -9.40 10.89 -2.84
C LEU A 192 -8.45 12.08 -2.85
N ASN A 193 -8.21 12.66 -1.70
CA ASN A 193 -7.12 13.61 -1.49
C ASN A 193 -5.87 12.88 -0.99
N LYS A 194 -4.75 13.56 -1.05
CA LYS A 194 -3.46 13.05 -0.57
C LYS A 194 -3.59 12.50 0.85
N GLY A 195 -3.28 11.22 1.03
CA GLY A 195 -3.38 10.52 2.31
C GLY A 195 -4.75 9.93 2.63
N ASP A 196 -5.79 10.21 1.82
CA ASP A 196 -7.06 9.49 1.95
C ASP A 196 -6.89 8.04 1.46
N VAL A 197 -7.59 7.14 2.13
CA VAL A 197 -7.59 5.71 1.81
C VAL A 197 -9.02 5.27 1.51
N PHE A 198 -9.19 4.45 0.49
CA PHE A 198 -10.42 3.69 0.28
C PHE A 198 -10.14 2.21 0.53
N GLN A 199 -10.87 1.58 1.44
CA GLN A 199 -10.83 0.15 1.69
C GLN A 199 -12.09 -0.51 1.13
N PHE A 200 -11.91 -1.68 0.52
CA PHE A 200 -12.99 -2.53 0.00
C PHE A 200 -12.88 -3.91 0.62
N GLN A 201 -13.97 -4.42 1.15
CA GLN A 201 -14.03 -5.75 1.76
C GLN A 201 -15.20 -6.55 1.19
N SER A 202 -14.92 -7.79 0.78
CA SER A 202 -15.94 -8.73 0.32
C SER A 202 -16.83 -9.25 1.45
N ALA A 203 -17.91 -9.91 1.10
CA ALA A 203 -18.63 -10.80 2.03
C ALA A 203 -17.72 -11.97 2.50
N ASN A 204 -18.19 -12.73 3.48
CA ASN A 204 -17.50 -13.95 3.92
C ASN A 204 -17.29 -14.93 2.75
N SER A 205 -16.18 -15.66 2.80
CA SER A 205 -15.75 -16.59 1.74
C SER A 205 -15.45 -15.91 0.40
N GLY A 206 -15.44 -14.58 0.35
CA GLY A 206 -15.12 -13.83 -0.86
C GLY A 206 -13.66 -13.91 -1.22
N ASP A 207 -13.38 -13.75 -2.52
CA ASP A 207 -12.05 -13.59 -3.09
C ASP A 207 -12.07 -12.41 -4.07
N LEU A 208 -11.34 -11.36 -3.75
CA LEU A 208 -11.25 -10.15 -4.57
C LEU A 208 -10.16 -10.21 -5.63
N SER A 209 -9.51 -11.36 -5.81
CA SER A 209 -8.54 -11.54 -6.91
C SER A 209 -9.19 -11.21 -8.25
N GLY A 210 -8.42 -10.51 -9.12
CA GLY A 210 -8.90 -10.03 -10.40
C GLY A 210 -9.70 -8.73 -10.37
N SER A 211 -9.95 -8.13 -9.19
CA SER A 211 -10.47 -6.76 -9.13
C SER A 211 -9.49 -5.80 -9.80
N TYR A 212 -10.02 -4.85 -10.57
CA TYR A 212 -9.22 -3.90 -11.34
C TYR A 212 -9.37 -2.50 -10.75
N ILE A 213 -8.24 -1.83 -10.54
CA ILE A 213 -8.16 -0.51 -9.91
C ILE A 213 -7.28 0.36 -10.81
N LYS A 214 -7.76 1.54 -11.18
CA LYS A 214 -6.96 2.52 -11.91
C LYS A 214 -7.21 3.95 -11.45
N SER A 215 -6.16 4.74 -11.41
CA SER A 215 -6.25 6.19 -11.36
C SER A 215 -6.59 6.73 -12.75
N VAL A 216 -7.51 7.66 -12.83
CA VAL A 216 -7.94 8.26 -14.10
C VAL A 216 -7.62 9.76 -14.15
N ALA A 217 -7.44 10.26 -15.36
CA ALA A 217 -7.27 11.69 -15.59
C ALA A 217 -8.59 12.42 -15.31
N THR A 218 -8.51 13.60 -14.73
CA THR A 218 -9.64 14.51 -14.54
C THR A 218 -9.45 15.75 -15.38
N ALA A 219 -10.49 16.59 -15.54
CA ALA A 219 -10.37 17.82 -16.28
C ALA A 219 -9.22 18.69 -15.75
N GLY A 220 -8.17 18.84 -16.58
CA GLY A 220 -6.99 19.65 -16.26
C GLY A 220 -5.90 18.96 -15.40
N ALA A 221 -6.02 17.66 -15.10
CA ALA A 221 -4.99 16.92 -14.37
C ALA A 221 -4.78 15.50 -14.92
N PRO A 222 -3.51 15.04 -15.08
CA PRO A 222 -3.22 13.67 -15.51
C PRO A 222 -3.61 12.67 -14.40
N CYS A 223 -3.68 11.38 -14.76
CA CYS A 223 -3.81 10.30 -13.79
C CYS A 223 -2.57 10.26 -12.87
N LYS A 224 -2.80 10.01 -11.58
CA LYS A 224 -1.80 10.12 -10.50
C LYS A 224 -1.38 8.75 -9.99
N PRO A 225 -0.14 8.58 -9.50
CA PRO A 225 0.26 7.34 -8.87
C PRO A 225 -0.59 7.05 -7.63
N ILE A 226 -0.90 5.79 -7.41
CA ILE A 226 -1.61 5.30 -6.23
C ILE A 226 -0.85 4.11 -5.64
N ALA A 227 -0.92 3.90 -4.32
CA ALA A 227 -0.48 2.65 -3.74
C ALA A 227 -1.69 1.77 -3.44
N VAL A 228 -1.56 0.48 -3.76
CA VAL A 228 -2.63 -0.51 -3.55
C VAL A 228 -2.10 -1.61 -2.65
N TYR A 229 -2.89 -1.99 -1.66
CA TYR A 229 -2.63 -3.09 -0.75
C TYR A 229 -3.78 -4.08 -0.84
N SER A 230 -3.47 -5.36 -0.69
CA SER A 230 -4.48 -6.42 -0.73
C SER A 230 -4.14 -7.57 0.21
N GLY A 231 -5.13 -8.39 0.46
CA GLY A 231 -5.00 -9.56 1.28
C GLY A 231 -6.33 -10.07 1.83
N THR A 232 -6.26 -10.66 3.02
CA THR A 232 -7.44 -11.11 3.76
C THR A 232 -7.28 -10.81 5.24
N THR A 233 -8.37 -10.46 5.90
CA THR A 233 -8.37 -10.28 7.35
C THR A 233 -8.04 -11.58 8.08
N TRP A 234 -8.39 -12.71 7.48
CA TRP A 234 -8.06 -14.06 7.93
C TRP A 234 -8.33 -15.08 6.83
N SER A 235 -7.33 -15.86 6.48
CA SER A 235 -7.44 -16.99 5.56
C SER A 235 -6.79 -18.22 6.15
N ALA A 236 -7.26 -19.40 5.72
CA ALA A 236 -6.67 -20.67 6.11
C ALA A 236 -6.18 -21.39 4.85
N PHE A 237 -4.95 -21.89 4.92
CA PHE A 237 -4.31 -22.64 3.85
C PHE A 237 -4.25 -24.11 4.21
N GLY A 238 -4.53 -24.99 3.27
CA GLY A 238 -4.42 -26.43 3.45
C GLY A 238 -5.44 -27.21 2.63
N CYS A 239 -5.14 -28.48 2.41
CA CYS A 239 -5.98 -29.39 1.63
C CYS A 239 -7.21 -29.90 2.37
N THR A 240 -7.26 -29.76 3.69
CA THR A 240 -8.38 -30.21 4.54
C THR A 240 -8.52 -29.26 5.72
N ASN A 241 -9.75 -28.87 6.04
CA ASN A 241 -10.22 -28.14 7.24
C ASN A 241 -9.14 -27.59 8.19
N ALA A 242 -8.21 -26.76 7.65
CA ALA A 242 -7.19 -26.16 8.46
C ALA A 242 -7.82 -25.41 9.64
N SER A 243 -7.50 -25.83 10.86
CA SER A 243 -8.03 -25.21 12.09
C SER A 243 -7.41 -23.86 12.39
N SER A 244 -6.25 -23.55 11.78
CA SER A 244 -5.51 -22.30 11.92
C SER A 244 -5.53 -21.52 10.61
N GLY A 245 -5.34 -20.21 10.72
CA GLY A 245 -5.22 -19.31 9.58
C GLY A 245 -4.45 -18.06 9.95
N ASP A 246 -4.08 -17.29 8.94
CA ASP A 246 -3.29 -16.07 9.13
C ASP A 246 -3.92 -14.87 8.42
N ASN A 247 -3.44 -13.69 8.72
CA ASN A 247 -3.72 -12.46 8.00
C ASN A 247 -2.81 -12.41 6.75
N LEU A 248 -3.40 -12.14 5.59
CA LEU A 248 -2.66 -11.85 4.37
C LEU A 248 -2.62 -10.35 4.17
N TYR A 249 -1.43 -9.83 3.94
CA TYR A 249 -1.20 -8.40 3.81
C TYR A 249 -0.03 -8.15 2.87
N GLN A 250 -0.31 -7.58 1.70
CA GLN A 250 0.68 -7.35 0.66
C GLN A 250 0.43 -6.04 -0.07
N GLN A 251 1.48 -5.26 -0.30
CA GLN A 251 1.44 -4.18 -1.28
C GLN A 251 1.50 -4.77 -2.70
N MET A 252 0.59 -4.31 -3.56
CA MET A 252 0.52 -4.75 -4.95
C MET A 252 1.59 -4.07 -5.80
N PHE A 253 2.13 -4.83 -6.74
CA PHE A 253 2.95 -4.28 -7.82
C PHE A 253 2.05 -3.71 -8.92
N PRO A 254 2.44 -2.59 -9.55
CA PRO A 254 1.71 -2.02 -10.67
C PRO A 254 1.83 -2.86 -11.94
#